data_a8cd39af8a8d929a764897df00760862
#
_entry.id   a8cd39af8a8d929a764897df00760862
#
_cell.length_a   1.000
_cell.length_b   1.000
_cell.length_c   1.000
_cell.angle_alpha   90.00
_cell.angle_beta   90.00
_cell.angle_gamma   90.00
#
_symmetry.space_group_name_H-M   'P 1'
#
loop_
_entity.id
_entity.type
_entity.pdbx_description
1 polymer ?
#
loop_
_entity_poly.entity_id
_entity_poly.type
_entity_poly.pdbx_seq_one_letter_code
_entity_poly.pdbx_strand_id
1 'polypeptide(L)'
;MRCGILTFSERWKKLLNTDEISYITEDYLQQKFARPEGKESLFITPNCIPSDRVLEQIKGLRLGEALVYENELLVAKVDVGNFNLDQITTMMDVEGEILLFKQPTDLFSFNDKAIDFDFELLTKGRTSQPLSSTNGFLGKTEDLFIEEGAVVEYSTLNTKTGKIYIGKNAEIMEG
;
A
#
# COMPACT_ATOMS: atom_id res chain seq x y z
N MET A 1 -9.66 -3.77 -0.89
CA MET A 1 -9.52 -4.12 0.53
C MET A 1 -8.53 -3.16 1.17
N ARG A 2 -8.75 -2.73 2.44
CA ARG A 2 -7.89 -1.81 3.20
C ARG A 2 -7.21 -2.57 4.34
N CYS A 3 -5.92 -2.31 4.54
CA CYS A 3 -5.15 -2.70 5.70
C CYS A 3 -4.10 -1.60 5.92
N GLY A 4 -4.03 -1.06 7.11
CA GLY A 4 -3.34 0.20 7.36
C GLY A 4 -4.16 1.42 6.93
N ILE A 5 -3.48 2.48 6.48
CA ILE A 5 -4.11 3.74 6.04
C ILE A 5 -4.64 3.61 4.60
N LEU A 6 -3.97 2.85 3.76
CA LEU A 6 -4.27 2.69 2.34
C LEU A 6 -4.96 1.36 2.02
N THR A 7 -5.67 1.32 0.90
CA THR A 7 -6.01 0.06 0.25
C THR A 7 -4.76 -0.53 -0.42
N PHE A 8 -4.77 -1.82 -0.72
CA PHE A 8 -3.66 -2.45 -1.45
C PHE A 8 -3.38 -1.75 -2.80
N SER A 9 -4.44 -1.42 -3.55
CA SER A 9 -4.30 -0.73 -4.84
C SER A 9 -3.73 0.69 -4.68
N GLU A 10 -4.19 1.46 -3.70
CA GLU A 10 -3.65 2.81 -3.42
C GLU A 10 -2.18 2.75 -3.05
N ARG A 11 -1.79 1.76 -2.24
CA ARG A 11 -0.40 1.55 -1.86
C ARG A 11 0.48 1.27 -3.08
N TRP A 12 0.07 0.34 -3.94
CA TRP A 12 0.82 0.02 -5.15
C TRP A 12 0.90 1.19 -6.13
N LYS A 13 -0.15 1.99 -6.28
CA LYS A 13 -0.09 3.24 -7.04
C LYS A 13 1.01 4.17 -6.56
N LYS A 14 1.10 4.36 -5.25
CA LYS A 14 2.13 5.22 -4.65
C LYS A 14 3.53 4.64 -4.79
N LEU A 15 3.71 3.35 -4.53
CA LEU A 15 5.02 2.68 -4.62
C LEU A 15 5.59 2.71 -6.04
N LEU A 16 4.75 2.55 -7.04
CA LEU A 16 5.13 2.56 -8.46
C LEU A 16 5.03 3.95 -9.09
N ASN A 17 4.55 4.94 -8.37
CA ASN A 17 4.31 6.30 -8.85
C ASN A 17 3.47 6.31 -10.14
N THR A 18 2.34 5.62 -10.13
CA THR A 18 1.41 5.52 -11.25
C THR A 18 -0.03 5.71 -10.80
N ASP A 19 -0.86 6.30 -11.64
CA ASP A 19 -2.30 6.36 -11.47
C ASP A 19 -3.03 5.25 -12.24
N GLU A 20 -2.31 4.59 -13.16
CA GLU A 20 -2.87 3.55 -14.00
C GLU A 20 -2.83 2.20 -13.29
N ILE A 21 -3.99 1.68 -12.95
CA ILE A 21 -4.19 0.30 -12.47
C ILE A 21 -5.40 -0.29 -13.18
N SER A 22 -5.19 -1.48 -13.73
CA SER A 22 -6.25 -2.35 -14.24
C SER A 22 -6.34 -3.60 -13.37
N TYR A 23 -7.44 -4.32 -13.50
CA TYR A 23 -7.69 -5.48 -12.66
C TYR A 23 -7.97 -6.72 -13.52
N ILE A 24 -7.32 -7.81 -13.20
CA ILE A 24 -7.70 -9.13 -13.71
C ILE A 24 -8.56 -9.78 -12.61
N THR A 25 -9.83 -9.96 -12.91
CA THR A 25 -10.82 -10.49 -11.97
C THR A 25 -11.65 -11.58 -12.64
N GLU A 26 -12.53 -12.23 -11.87
CA GLU A 26 -13.55 -13.12 -12.37
C GLU A 26 -14.47 -12.42 -13.37
N ASP A 27 -14.97 -13.13 -14.36
CA ASP A 27 -15.73 -12.56 -15.49
C ASP A 27 -16.94 -11.73 -15.05
N TYR A 28 -17.63 -12.15 -13.99
CA TYR A 28 -18.79 -11.41 -13.46
C TYR A 28 -18.43 -10.04 -12.85
N LEU A 29 -17.16 -9.82 -12.49
CA LEU A 29 -16.66 -8.55 -11.97
C LEU A 29 -16.08 -7.63 -13.06
N GLN A 30 -15.81 -8.15 -14.27
CA GLN A 30 -15.17 -7.40 -15.37
C GLN A 30 -16.03 -6.24 -15.87
N GLN A 31 -17.34 -6.26 -15.65
CA GLN A 31 -18.20 -5.10 -15.97
C GLN A 31 -17.85 -3.87 -15.13
N LYS A 32 -17.36 -4.08 -13.90
CA LYS A 32 -16.95 -3.00 -12.99
C LYS A 32 -15.48 -2.64 -13.10
N PHE A 33 -14.64 -3.60 -13.44
CA PHE A 33 -13.20 -3.45 -13.48
C PHE A 33 -12.70 -3.72 -14.90
N ALA A 34 -12.35 -2.65 -15.62
CA ALA A 34 -11.83 -2.78 -16.98
C ALA A 34 -10.58 -3.67 -17.02
N ARG A 35 -10.52 -4.51 -18.05
CA ARG A 35 -9.31 -5.31 -18.32
C ARG A 35 -8.16 -4.40 -18.72
N PRO A 36 -6.92 -4.80 -18.42
CA PRO A 36 -5.77 -4.03 -18.86
C PRO A 36 -5.71 -3.96 -20.39
N GLU A 37 -5.40 -2.77 -20.88
CA GLU A 37 -5.06 -2.52 -22.29
C GLU A 37 -3.59 -2.15 -22.38
N GLY A 38 -2.89 -2.61 -23.38
CA GLY A 38 -1.48 -2.32 -23.54
C GLY A 38 -0.65 -3.56 -23.84
N LYS A 39 0.66 -3.36 -23.97
CA LYS A 39 1.59 -4.45 -24.28
C LYS A 39 2.31 -4.96 -23.05
N GLU A 40 3.08 -4.11 -22.37
CA GLU A 40 3.88 -4.50 -21.23
C GLU A 40 3.34 -3.89 -19.94
N SER A 41 3.12 -4.71 -18.92
CA SER A 41 2.68 -4.27 -17.60
C SER A 41 3.24 -5.14 -16.49
N LEU A 42 3.24 -4.62 -15.29
CA LEU A 42 3.49 -5.41 -14.11
C LEU A 42 2.18 -6.08 -13.66
N PHE A 43 2.15 -7.40 -13.74
CA PHE A 43 1.15 -8.20 -13.04
C PHE A 43 1.58 -8.31 -11.57
N ILE A 44 0.74 -7.90 -10.64
CA ILE A 44 1.06 -7.86 -9.21
C ILE A 44 -0.02 -8.62 -8.45
N THR A 45 0.38 -9.57 -7.61
CA THR A 45 -0.45 -10.14 -6.57
C THR A 45 -0.50 -9.11 -5.41
N PRO A 46 -1.63 -8.40 -5.22
CA PRO A 46 -1.61 -7.13 -4.48
C PRO A 46 -1.49 -7.27 -2.96
N ASN A 47 -1.64 -8.47 -2.43
CA ASN A 47 -1.74 -8.79 -1.00
C ASN A 47 -0.38 -8.78 -0.27
N CYS A 48 0.52 -7.89 -0.65
CA CYS A 48 1.80 -7.74 0.04
C CYS A 48 2.24 -6.28 0.18
N ILE A 49 3.15 -6.07 1.13
CA ILE A 49 3.89 -4.82 1.31
C ILE A 49 5.37 -5.16 1.13
N PRO A 50 6.01 -4.69 0.06
CA PRO A 50 7.42 -4.96 -0.22
C PRO A 50 8.34 -4.02 0.58
N SER A 51 9.53 -4.48 0.94
CA SER A 51 10.63 -3.59 1.34
C SER A 51 11.16 -2.79 0.13
N ASP A 52 11.94 -1.75 0.39
CA ASP A 52 12.57 -0.94 -0.66
C ASP A 52 13.41 -1.79 -1.60
N ARG A 53 14.15 -2.78 -1.09
CA ARG A 53 14.96 -3.70 -1.90
C ARG A 53 14.11 -4.53 -2.86
N VAL A 54 12.97 -5.03 -2.39
CA VAL A 54 12.02 -5.77 -3.26
C VAL A 54 11.42 -4.85 -4.30
N LEU A 55 11.12 -3.60 -3.92
CA LEU A 55 10.60 -2.61 -4.85
C LEU A 55 11.60 -2.27 -5.97
N GLU A 56 12.89 -2.21 -5.66
CA GLU A 56 13.95 -2.05 -6.67
C GLU A 56 14.04 -3.25 -7.60
N GLN A 57 13.95 -4.48 -7.08
CA GLN A 57 13.87 -5.68 -7.92
C GLN A 57 12.67 -5.63 -8.87
N ILE A 58 11.48 -5.25 -8.37
CA ILE A 58 10.26 -5.12 -9.18
C ILE A 58 10.46 -4.12 -10.33
N LYS A 59 11.06 -2.97 -10.04
CA LYS A 59 11.34 -1.93 -11.06
C LYS A 59 12.36 -2.38 -12.10
N GLY A 60 13.24 -3.31 -11.74
CA GLY A 60 14.26 -3.87 -12.61
C GLY A 60 13.79 -5.00 -13.52
N LEU A 61 12.58 -5.53 -13.33
CA LEU A 61 12.07 -6.67 -14.11
C LEU A 61 11.98 -6.37 -15.60
N ARG A 62 12.39 -7.35 -16.39
CA ARG A 62 12.24 -7.38 -17.85
C ARG A 62 11.02 -8.23 -18.25
N LEU A 63 10.58 -8.07 -19.47
CA LEU A 63 9.48 -8.87 -20.01
C LEU A 63 9.79 -10.38 -19.89
N GLY A 64 8.87 -11.14 -19.34
CA GLY A 64 9.03 -12.57 -19.07
C GLY A 64 9.73 -12.90 -17.75
N GLU A 65 10.13 -11.92 -16.95
CA GLU A 65 10.71 -12.14 -15.63
C GLU A 65 9.67 -11.99 -14.52
N ALA A 66 9.82 -12.78 -13.47
CA ALA A 66 8.94 -12.76 -12.30
C ALA A 66 9.71 -12.87 -10.99
N LEU A 67 9.11 -12.32 -9.93
CA LEU A 67 9.53 -12.52 -8.55
C LEU A 67 8.59 -13.48 -7.85
N VAL A 68 9.16 -14.43 -7.13
CA VAL A 68 8.44 -15.41 -6.33
C VAL A 68 8.88 -15.33 -4.86
N TYR A 69 7.96 -15.61 -3.96
CA TYR A 69 8.22 -15.72 -2.53
C TYR A 69 7.46 -16.92 -1.95
N GLU A 70 8.16 -17.82 -1.27
CA GLU A 70 7.58 -19.07 -0.73
C GLU A 70 6.76 -19.87 -1.78
N ASN A 71 7.27 -19.95 -3.01
CA ASN A 71 6.65 -20.58 -4.18
C ASN A 71 5.37 -19.90 -4.69
N GLU A 72 5.04 -18.70 -4.23
CA GLU A 72 3.93 -17.91 -4.73
C GLU A 72 4.44 -16.82 -5.67
N LEU A 73 3.75 -16.62 -6.79
CA LEU A 73 4.04 -15.53 -7.72
C LEU A 73 3.60 -14.20 -7.09
N LEU A 74 4.55 -13.30 -6.91
CA LEU A 74 4.26 -11.97 -6.37
C LEU A 74 4.09 -10.92 -7.47
N VAL A 75 5.04 -10.88 -8.39
CA VAL A 75 5.09 -9.89 -9.46
C VAL A 75 5.67 -10.53 -10.70
N ALA A 76 5.11 -10.23 -11.86
CA ALA A 76 5.68 -10.59 -13.15
C ALA A 76 5.55 -9.43 -14.13
N LYS A 77 6.55 -9.26 -15.00
CA LYS A 77 6.44 -8.34 -16.11
C LYS A 77 6.00 -9.12 -17.36
N VAL A 78 4.80 -8.83 -17.84
CA VAL A 78 4.10 -9.60 -18.87
C VAL A 78 3.48 -8.70 -19.93
N ASP A 79 3.21 -9.26 -21.11
CA ASP A 79 2.34 -8.64 -22.11
C ASP A 79 0.87 -8.92 -21.75
N VAL A 80 0.16 -7.88 -21.36
CA VAL A 80 -1.25 -8.02 -20.91
C VAL A 80 -2.25 -8.11 -22.06
N GLY A 81 -1.85 -7.77 -23.30
CA GLY A 81 -2.71 -7.92 -24.48
C GLY A 81 -3.05 -9.40 -24.77
N ASN A 82 -2.14 -10.31 -24.40
CA ASN A 82 -2.31 -11.76 -24.48
C ASN A 82 -1.93 -12.39 -23.13
N PHE A 83 -2.52 -11.90 -22.02
CA PHE A 83 -2.13 -12.32 -20.70
C PHE A 83 -2.20 -13.85 -20.55
N ASN A 84 -1.02 -14.45 -20.37
CA ASN A 84 -0.83 -15.86 -20.02
C ASN A 84 0.42 -15.96 -19.13
N LEU A 85 0.35 -16.71 -18.07
CA LEU A 85 1.49 -16.97 -17.17
C LEU A 85 2.61 -17.77 -17.87
N ASP A 86 2.32 -18.46 -18.98
CA ASP A 86 3.32 -19.15 -19.80
C ASP A 86 4.37 -18.19 -20.43
N GLN A 87 4.10 -16.88 -20.39
CA GLN A 87 5.08 -15.85 -20.80
C GLN A 87 6.25 -15.73 -19.82
N ILE A 88 6.09 -16.24 -18.59
CA ILE A 88 7.14 -16.18 -17.57
C ILE A 88 8.19 -17.23 -17.91
N THR A 89 9.35 -16.75 -18.33
CA THR A 89 10.50 -17.58 -18.70
C THR A 89 11.56 -17.66 -17.61
N THR A 90 11.57 -16.69 -16.71
CA THR A 90 12.56 -16.60 -15.63
C THR A 90 11.87 -16.25 -14.33
N MET A 91 12.07 -17.05 -13.30
CA MET A 91 11.61 -16.79 -11.95
C MET A 91 12.80 -16.55 -11.03
N MET A 92 12.71 -15.51 -10.22
CA MET A 92 13.76 -15.13 -9.27
C MET A 92 13.12 -15.02 -7.87
N ASP A 93 13.88 -15.43 -6.86
CA ASP A 93 13.44 -15.25 -5.50
C ASP A 93 13.52 -13.79 -5.07
N VAL A 94 12.63 -13.42 -4.19
CA VAL A 94 12.66 -12.11 -3.53
C VAL A 94 13.88 -12.01 -2.62
N GLU A 95 14.65 -10.94 -2.79
CA GLU A 95 15.88 -10.67 -2.01
C GLU A 95 15.66 -9.68 -0.88
N GLY A 96 14.54 -9.71 -0.19
CA GLY A 96 14.26 -8.77 0.89
C GLY A 96 13.06 -9.17 1.71
N GLU A 97 12.76 -8.34 2.70
CA GLU A 97 11.59 -8.55 3.52
C GLU A 97 10.31 -8.20 2.77
N ILE A 98 9.29 -9.00 3.00
CA ILE A 98 7.95 -8.80 2.47
C ILE A 98 6.93 -9.14 3.54
N LEU A 99 5.93 -8.30 3.70
CA LEU A 99 4.77 -8.58 4.52
C LEU A 99 3.68 -9.14 3.62
N LEU A 100 3.48 -10.46 3.66
CA LEU A 100 2.52 -11.16 2.81
C LEU A 100 1.25 -11.50 3.58
N PHE A 101 0.10 -11.12 3.05
CA PHE A 101 -1.22 -11.40 3.61
C PHE A 101 -1.82 -12.63 2.93
N LYS A 102 -1.76 -13.78 3.58
CA LYS A 102 -2.22 -15.08 3.03
C LYS A 102 -3.66 -15.40 3.39
N GLN A 103 -4.13 -14.90 4.50
CA GLN A 103 -5.46 -15.20 5.03
C GLN A 103 -6.13 -13.95 5.63
N PRO A 104 -7.45 -13.92 5.76
CA PRO A 104 -8.17 -12.74 6.26
C PRO A 104 -7.73 -12.28 7.65
N THR A 105 -7.29 -13.18 8.52
CA THR A 105 -6.76 -12.86 9.86
C THR A 105 -5.49 -12.02 9.81
N ASP A 106 -4.70 -12.11 8.73
CA ASP A 106 -3.47 -11.32 8.56
C ASP A 106 -3.76 -9.83 8.45
N LEU A 107 -4.94 -9.46 7.93
CA LEU A 107 -5.40 -8.08 7.89
C LEU A 107 -5.49 -7.46 9.28
N PHE A 108 -5.85 -8.25 10.26
CA PHE A 108 -5.91 -7.83 11.66
C PHE A 108 -4.52 -7.88 12.29
N SER A 109 -3.81 -9.01 12.12
CA SER A 109 -2.53 -9.27 12.79
C SER A 109 -1.40 -8.35 12.30
N PHE A 110 -1.47 -7.86 11.07
CA PHE A 110 -0.44 -7.01 10.45
C PHE A 110 -0.88 -5.55 10.26
N ASN A 111 -2.04 -5.18 10.81
CA ASN A 111 -2.56 -3.83 10.58
C ASN A 111 -1.65 -2.74 11.17
N ASP A 112 -1.04 -2.99 12.31
CA ASP A 112 -0.05 -2.11 12.93
C ASP A 112 1.15 -1.85 12.02
N LYS A 113 1.75 -2.90 11.48
CA LYS A 113 2.87 -2.81 10.53
C LYS A 113 2.46 -2.10 9.23
N ALA A 114 1.24 -2.35 8.77
CA ALA A 114 0.72 -1.68 7.59
C ALA A 114 0.48 -0.18 7.83
N ILE A 115 0.01 0.20 9.02
CA ILE A 115 -0.13 1.62 9.43
C ILE A 115 1.24 2.28 9.46
N ASP A 116 2.23 1.66 10.08
CA ASP A 116 3.58 2.21 10.17
C ASP A 116 4.19 2.43 8.78
N PHE A 117 4.08 1.43 7.91
CA PHE A 117 4.57 1.53 6.54
C PHE A 117 3.86 2.64 5.76
N ASP A 118 2.54 2.68 5.81
CA ASP A 118 1.75 3.68 5.09
C ASP A 118 1.99 5.09 5.63
N PHE A 119 2.19 5.23 6.93
CA PHE A 119 2.52 6.50 7.56
C PHE A 119 3.82 7.06 6.97
N GLU A 120 4.90 6.28 6.95
CA GLU A 120 6.17 6.68 6.36
C GLU A 120 6.01 7.04 4.86
N LEU A 121 5.29 6.20 4.12
CA LEU A 121 5.05 6.41 2.69
C LEU A 121 4.27 7.71 2.42
N LEU A 122 3.29 8.04 3.26
CA LEU A 122 2.39 9.17 3.09
C LEU A 122 2.96 10.48 3.60
N THR A 123 3.81 10.43 4.62
CA THR A 123 4.31 11.64 5.30
C THR A 123 5.68 12.10 4.82
N LYS A 124 6.40 11.23 4.10
CA LYS A 124 7.76 11.53 3.59
C LYS A 124 7.80 12.85 2.83
N GLY A 125 8.58 13.80 3.34
CA GLY A 125 8.76 15.13 2.72
C GLY A 125 7.55 16.06 2.86
N ARG A 126 6.56 15.72 3.71
CA ARG A 126 5.38 16.54 3.97
C ARG A 126 5.41 17.12 5.38
N THR A 127 4.68 18.21 5.57
CA THR A 127 4.52 18.85 6.89
C THR A 127 3.12 18.64 7.39
N SER A 128 2.99 18.18 8.65
CA SER A 128 1.72 18.05 9.33
C SER A 128 1.11 19.42 9.64
N GLN A 129 -0.22 19.52 9.55
CA GLN A 129 -0.95 20.63 10.17
C GLN A 129 -0.71 20.60 11.69
N PRO A 130 -0.56 21.77 12.35
CA PRO A 130 -0.40 21.81 13.80
C PRO A 130 -1.66 21.32 14.52
N LEU A 131 -1.47 20.62 15.63
CA LEU A 131 -2.56 20.22 16.52
C LEU A 131 -3.09 21.45 17.28
N SER A 132 -4.42 21.63 17.33
CA SER A 132 -5.06 22.69 18.12
C SER A 132 -4.74 22.55 19.62
N SER A 133 -4.57 23.68 20.30
CA SER A 133 -4.26 23.75 21.74
C SER A 133 -5.40 23.27 22.64
N THR A 134 -6.58 23.02 22.11
CA THR A 134 -7.72 22.45 22.86
C THR A 134 -7.54 20.96 23.15
N ASN A 135 -6.58 20.33 22.48
CA ASN A 135 -6.37 18.88 22.57
C ASN A 135 -5.30 18.50 23.59
N GLY A 136 -5.49 17.35 24.24
CA GLY A 136 -4.44 16.66 24.98
C GLY A 136 -3.55 15.83 24.03
N PHE A 137 -2.23 15.83 24.29
CA PHE A 137 -1.31 15.02 23.49
C PHE A 137 -0.33 14.23 24.37
N LEU A 138 -0.16 12.94 24.07
CA LEU A 138 0.76 12.04 24.76
C LEU A 138 1.59 11.28 23.72
N GLY A 139 2.91 11.32 23.84
CA GLY A 139 3.82 10.58 22.97
C GLY A 139 4.72 11.49 22.17
N LYS A 140 5.06 11.10 20.96
CA LYS A 140 5.99 11.80 20.08
C LYS A 140 5.23 12.52 18.96
N THR A 141 5.56 13.77 18.72
CA THR A 141 4.91 14.60 17.69
C THR A 141 5.19 14.11 16.27
N GLU A 142 6.34 13.48 16.05
CA GLU A 142 6.72 12.87 14.77
C GLU A 142 5.85 11.66 14.39
N ASP A 143 5.17 11.04 15.37
CA ASP A 143 4.23 9.93 15.17
C ASP A 143 2.77 10.39 14.96
N LEU A 144 2.54 11.72 14.87
CA LEU A 144 1.25 12.31 14.56
C LEU A 144 1.34 13.09 13.25
N PHE A 145 0.47 12.77 12.31
CA PHE A 145 0.33 13.53 11.08
C PHE A 145 -1.13 13.93 10.84
N ILE A 146 -1.36 15.22 10.69
CA ILE A 146 -2.67 15.82 10.43
C ILE A 146 -2.62 16.45 9.05
N GLU A 147 -3.47 16.01 8.13
CA GLU A 147 -3.59 16.61 6.81
C GLU A 147 -4.31 17.95 6.84
N GLU A 148 -4.06 18.75 5.82
CA GLU A 148 -4.68 20.06 5.65
C GLU A 148 -6.22 19.98 5.64
N GLY A 149 -6.84 20.89 6.39
CA GLY A 149 -8.30 20.97 6.51
C GLY A 149 -8.92 20.00 7.50
N ALA A 150 -8.14 19.13 8.13
CA ALA A 150 -8.66 18.33 9.23
C ALA A 150 -8.89 19.18 10.48
N VAL A 151 -10.00 18.93 11.16
CA VAL A 151 -10.42 19.60 12.41
C VAL A 151 -10.36 18.60 13.54
N VAL A 152 -9.59 18.91 14.59
CA VAL A 152 -9.44 18.06 15.78
C VAL A 152 -9.54 18.96 17.00
N GLU A 153 -10.60 18.81 17.76
CA GLU A 153 -10.87 19.66 18.91
C GLU A 153 -11.31 18.84 20.13
N TYR A 154 -10.88 19.29 21.31
CA TYR A 154 -11.25 18.74 22.61
C TYR A 154 -11.04 17.23 22.76
N SER A 155 -10.03 16.70 22.11
CA SER A 155 -9.70 15.28 22.10
C SER A 155 -8.36 15.00 22.77
N THR A 156 -8.12 13.74 23.15
CA THR A 156 -6.81 13.30 23.63
C THR A 156 -6.19 12.31 22.64
N LEU A 157 -5.06 12.69 22.03
CA LEU A 157 -4.31 11.86 21.10
C LEU A 157 -3.11 11.22 21.82
N ASN A 158 -2.89 9.93 21.59
CA ASN A 158 -1.82 9.19 22.23
C ASN A 158 -1.03 8.37 21.20
N THR A 159 0.22 8.76 20.93
CA THR A 159 1.13 8.08 20.00
C THR A 159 2.17 7.20 20.71
N LYS A 160 2.02 6.91 22.01
CA LYS A 160 3.00 6.08 22.75
C LYS A 160 3.13 4.65 22.24
N THR A 161 2.08 4.12 21.64
CA THR A 161 2.01 2.72 21.20
C THR A 161 1.81 2.55 19.69
N GLY A 162 1.70 3.65 18.94
CA GLY A 162 1.52 3.60 17.49
C GLY A 162 1.31 4.97 16.89
N LYS A 163 1.44 5.05 15.58
CA LYS A 163 1.30 6.28 14.81
C LYS A 163 -0.16 6.66 14.59
N ILE A 164 -0.42 7.94 14.51
CA ILE A 164 -1.75 8.50 14.21
C ILE A 164 -1.68 9.30 12.92
N TYR A 165 -2.51 8.95 11.96
CA TYR A 165 -2.68 9.69 10.72
C TYR A 165 -4.13 10.16 10.58
N ILE A 166 -4.32 11.47 10.51
CA ILE A 166 -5.61 12.11 10.35
C ILE A 166 -5.71 12.65 8.94
N GLY A 167 -6.59 12.07 8.14
CA GLY A 167 -6.73 12.38 6.72
C GLY A 167 -7.34 13.74 6.44
N LYS A 168 -7.21 14.19 5.19
CA LYS A 168 -7.70 15.48 4.72
C LYS A 168 -9.18 15.67 5.00
N ASN A 169 -9.54 16.83 5.55
CA ASN A 169 -10.89 17.22 5.90
C ASN A 169 -11.59 16.25 6.90
N ALA A 170 -10.83 15.43 7.61
CA ALA A 170 -11.39 14.64 8.71
C ALA A 170 -11.83 15.55 9.85
N GLU A 171 -12.92 15.20 10.50
CA GLU A 171 -13.43 15.91 11.67
C GLU A 171 -13.45 14.95 12.86
N ILE A 172 -12.73 15.33 13.92
CA ILE A 172 -12.68 14.62 15.20
C ILE A 172 -13.23 15.58 16.23
N MET A 173 -14.42 15.29 16.69
CA MET A 173 -15.12 16.07 17.71
C MET A 173 -14.72 15.59 19.10
N GLU A 174 -15.15 16.38 20.09
CA GLU A 174 -14.95 16.11 21.53
C GLU A 174 -15.42 14.69 21.90
N GLY A 175 -14.54 14.00 22.68
CA GLY A 175 -14.76 12.65 23.16
C GLY A 175 -14.05 12.38 24.50
#